data_dcd0410af0d359ebcbd24d378dbe155f
#
_entry.id   dcd0410af0d359ebcbd24d378dbe155f
#
_cell.length_a   1.000
_cell.length_b   1.000
_cell.length_c   1.000
_cell.angle_alpha   90.00
_cell.angle_beta   90.00
_cell.angle_gamma   90.00
#
_symmetry.space_group_name_H-M   'P 1'
#
loop_
_entity.id
_entity.type
_entity.pdbx_description
1 polymer ?
#
loop_
_entity_poly.entity_id
_entity_poly.type
_entity_poly.pdbx_seq_one_letter_code
_entity_poly.pdbx_strand_id
1 'polypeptide(L)'
;MKAGARRKEDDLELDAARAAKAKARSLFSGLAKVNGVGITRAGGRYAVKVNCESLNVPETELPDEIDGVPVVVDITGPIRKQSAR
;
A
#
# COMPACT_ATOMS: atom_id res chain seq x y z
N MET A 1 22.01 14.31 -18.16
CA MET A 1 21.58 14.11 -18.15
C MET A 1 20.55 13.55 -18.33
N LYS A 2 20.10 12.94 -18.74
CA LYS A 2 19.26 12.27 -18.88
C LYS A 2 18.53 11.88 -17.84
N ALA A 3 18.96 11.80 -16.89
CA ALA A 3 18.35 11.42 -15.70
C ALA A 3 17.12 12.24 -15.47
N GLY A 4 17.06 13.39 -15.93
CA GLY A 4 15.92 14.20 -15.73
C GLY A 4 14.63 13.63 -16.25
N ALA A 5 14.68 13.06 -17.40
CA ALA A 5 13.49 12.54 -18.00
C ALA A 5 12.94 11.38 -17.21
N ARG A 6 13.86 10.49 -16.75
CA ARG A 6 13.49 9.40 -16.01
C ARG A 6 12.89 9.83 -14.73
N ARG A 7 13.41 10.80 -14.12
CA ARG A 7 12.97 11.28 -12.91
C ARG A 7 11.54 11.81 -13.00
N LYS A 8 11.15 12.41 -14.08
CA LYS A 8 9.85 12.85 -14.24
C LYS A 8 8.85 11.74 -14.20
N GLU A 9 9.11 10.62 -14.80
CA GLU A 9 8.22 9.50 -14.78
C GLU A 9 8.12 8.95 -13.38
N ASP A 10 9.23 8.88 -12.67
CA ASP A 10 9.22 8.38 -11.30
C ASP A 10 8.38 9.30 -10.42
N ASP A 11 8.48 10.60 -10.62
CA ASP A 11 7.73 11.54 -9.82
C ASP A 11 6.23 11.39 -10.05
N LEU A 12 5.81 11.17 -11.27
CA LEU A 12 4.40 11.00 -11.55
C LEU A 12 3.88 9.71 -10.93
N GLU A 13 4.68 8.66 -10.99
CA GLU A 13 4.27 7.42 -10.40
C GLU A 13 4.21 7.53 -8.88
N LEU A 14 5.15 8.24 -8.30
CA LEU A 14 5.17 8.41 -6.87
C LEU A 14 3.98 9.26 -6.42
N ASP A 15 3.63 10.28 -7.18
CA ASP A 15 2.49 11.10 -6.84
C ASP A 15 1.21 10.28 -6.91
N ALA A 16 1.09 9.41 -7.89
CA ALA A 16 -0.06 8.54 -8.01
C ALA A 16 -0.12 7.59 -6.82
N ALA A 17 1.03 7.07 -6.41
CA ALA A 17 1.09 6.17 -5.27
C ALA A 17 0.70 6.88 -3.99
N ARG A 18 1.10 8.12 -3.83
CA ARG A 18 0.73 8.89 -2.64
C ARG A 18 -0.77 9.15 -2.60
N ALA A 19 -1.37 9.46 -3.75
CA ALA A 19 -2.81 9.66 -3.80
C ALA A 19 -3.53 8.35 -3.50
N ALA A 20 -3.02 7.24 -4.05
CA ALA A 20 -3.62 5.95 -3.81
C ALA A 20 -3.48 5.56 -2.34
N LYS A 21 -2.35 5.90 -1.72
CA LYS A 21 -2.13 5.61 -0.32
C LYS A 21 -3.18 6.30 0.54
N ALA A 22 -3.48 7.55 0.24
CA ALA A 22 -4.48 8.28 1.00
C ALA A 22 -5.85 7.64 0.84
N LYS A 23 -6.17 7.17 -0.36
CA LYS A 23 -7.43 6.51 -0.60
C LYS A 23 -7.48 5.16 0.07
N ALA A 24 -6.36 4.47 0.10
CA ALA A 24 -6.30 3.14 0.69
C ALA A 24 -6.72 3.15 2.15
N ARG A 25 -6.30 4.17 2.86
CA ARG A 25 -6.63 4.25 4.26
C ARG A 25 -8.15 4.28 4.44
N SER A 26 -8.86 5.05 3.63
CA SER A 26 -10.30 5.10 3.70
C SER A 26 -10.94 3.82 3.19
N LEU A 27 -10.45 3.31 2.08
CA LEU A 27 -11.04 2.13 1.48
C LEU A 27 -10.91 0.91 2.38
N PHE A 28 -9.79 0.77 3.05
CA PHE A 28 -9.58 -0.39 3.89
C PHE A 28 -10.11 -0.27 5.30
N SER A 29 -10.52 0.92 5.70
CA SER A 29 -10.92 1.13 7.09
C SER A 29 -12.08 0.23 7.52
N GLY A 30 -12.96 -0.11 6.61
CA GLY A 30 -14.07 -0.99 6.95
C GLY A 30 -13.81 -2.44 6.55
N LEU A 31 -12.74 -2.70 5.83
CA LEU A 31 -12.47 -4.04 5.32
C LEU A 31 -11.45 -4.78 6.15
N ALA A 32 -10.67 -4.06 6.92
CA ALA A 32 -9.57 -4.68 7.66
C ALA A 32 -9.18 -3.80 8.83
N LYS A 33 -8.52 -4.42 9.79
CA LYS A 33 -7.96 -3.66 10.90
C LYS A 33 -6.58 -3.23 10.44
N VAL A 34 -6.46 -2.01 10.00
CA VAL A 34 -5.24 -1.53 9.37
C VAL A 34 -4.26 -1.01 10.40
N ASN A 35 -3.03 -1.49 10.34
CA ASN A 35 -1.96 -1.02 11.21
C ASN A 35 -1.20 0.12 10.58
N GLY A 36 -1.10 0.11 9.28
CA GLY A 36 -0.39 1.17 8.60
C GLY A 36 -0.51 1.05 7.11
N VAL A 37 -0.26 2.14 6.41
CA VAL A 37 -0.30 2.17 4.96
C VAL A 37 0.96 2.87 4.50
N GLY A 38 1.67 2.29 3.58
CA GLY A 38 2.90 2.87 3.08
C GLY A 38 3.02 2.70 1.58
N ILE A 39 4.14 3.10 1.05
CA ILE A 39 4.42 2.96 -0.35
C ILE A 39 5.62 2.02 -0.48
N THR A 40 5.53 1.09 -1.39
CA THR A 40 6.59 0.14 -1.62
C THR A 40 6.79 -0.01 -3.12
N ARG A 41 7.61 -0.93 -3.53
CA ARG A 41 7.79 -1.21 -4.94
C ARG A 41 7.48 -2.67 -5.17
N ALA A 42 6.75 -2.94 -6.21
CA ALA A 42 6.38 -4.30 -6.54
C ALA A 42 6.49 -4.42 -8.05
N GLY A 43 7.30 -5.36 -8.51
CA GLY A 43 7.45 -5.57 -9.94
C GLY A 43 7.99 -4.37 -10.68
N GLY A 44 8.83 -3.57 -10.04
CA GLY A 44 9.40 -2.41 -10.68
C GLY A 44 8.52 -1.18 -10.68
N ARG A 45 7.36 -1.26 -10.02
CA ARG A 45 6.44 -0.14 -9.96
C ARG A 45 6.19 0.24 -8.51
N TYR A 46 5.77 1.46 -8.28
CA TYR A 46 5.37 1.87 -6.96
C TYR A 46 4.04 1.20 -6.66
N ALA A 47 3.84 0.82 -5.43
CA ALA A 47 2.61 0.18 -5.00
C ALA A 47 2.28 0.67 -3.60
N VAL A 48 1.02 0.53 -3.23
CA VAL A 48 0.58 0.89 -1.89
C VAL A 48 0.63 -0.39 -1.06
N LYS A 49 1.28 -0.33 0.08
CA LYS A 49 1.35 -1.48 0.96
C LYS A 49 0.45 -1.22 2.16
N VAL A 50 -0.50 -2.11 2.39
CA VAL A 50 -1.42 -2.00 3.51
C VAL A 50 -1.10 -3.09 4.50
N ASN A 51 -0.69 -2.71 5.69
CA ASN A 51 -0.38 -3.65 6.74
C ASN A 51 -1.60 -3.77 7.63
N CYS A 52 -2.10 -4.98 7.78
CA CYS A 52 -3.31 -5.22 8.54
C CYS A 52 -3.07 -6.21 9.63
N GLU A 53 -3.80 -6.07 10.71
CA GLU A 53 -3.74 -7.05 11.78
C GLU A 53 -4.67 -8.19 11.42
N SER A 54 -5.81 -7.89 10.86
CA SER A 54 -6.78 -8.92 10.48
C SER A 54 -7.69 -8.35 9.41
N LEU A 55 -8.41 -9.23 8.75
CA LEU A 55 -9.37 -8.82 7.72
C LEU A 55 -10.78 -9.02 8.22
N ASN A 56 -11.67 -8.14 7.81
CA ASN A 56 -13.09 -8.26 8.15
C ASN A 56 -13.86 -8.92 7.01
N VAL A 57 -13.25 -9.05 5.85
CA VAL A 57 -13.88 -9.65 4.68
C VAL A 57 -12.89 -10.63 4.06
N PRO A 58 -13.36 -11.50 3.17
CA PRO A 58 -12.44 -12.41 2.48
C PRO A 58 -11.44 -11.62 1.64
N GLU A 59 -10.25 -12.15 1.50
CA GLU A 59 -9.22 -11.50 0.72
C GLU A 59 -9.68 -11.15 -0.68
N THR A 60 -10.55 -11.96 -1.25
CA THR A 60 -11.01 -11.72 -2.61
C THR A 60 -11.82 -10.46 -2.73
N GLU A 61 -12.28 -9.89 -1.62
CA GLU A 61 -13.05 -8.66 -1.65
C GLU A 61 -12.18 -7.43 -1.45
N LEU A 62 -10.90 -7.62 -1.25
CA LEU A 62 -10.02 -6.48 -1.07
C LEU A 62 -9.61 -5.92 -2.42
N PRO A 63 -9.52 -4.60 -2.55
CA PRO A 63 -9.07 -4.04 -3.82
C PRO A 63 -7.59 -4.37 -4.00
N ASP A 64 -7.21 -4.79 -5.19
CA ASP A 64 -5.81 -5.07 -5.47
C ASP A 64 -5.20 -3.94 -6.28
N GLU A 65 -5.96 -2.89 -6.53
CA GLU A 65 -5.48 -1.78 -7.29
C GLU A 65 -6.29 -0.55 -6.94
N ILE A 66 -5.68 0.60 -6.83
CA ILE A 66 -6.36 1.86 -6.56
C ILE A 66 -5.85 2.86 -7.58
N ASP A 67 -6.76 3.33 -8.46
CA ASP A 67 -6.40 4.31 -9.49
C ASP A 67 -5.19 3.86 -10.31
N GLY A 68 -5.14 2.58 -10.62
CA GLY A 68 -4.05 2.06 -11.43
C GLY A 68 -2.78 1.73 -10.65
N VAL A 69 -2.79 1.95 -9.35
CA VAL A 69 -1.62 1.67 -8.51
C VAL A 69 -1.85 0.33 -7.81
N PRO A 70 -0.94 -0.62 -7.94
CA PRO A 70 -1.12 -1.91 -7.30
C PRO A 70 -1.16 -1.79 -5.79
N VAL A 71 -1.90 -2.68 -5.15
CA VAL A 71 -2.01 -2.70 -3.70
C VAL A 71 -1.48 -4.04 -3.20
N VAL A 72 -0.59 -3.97 -2.23
CA VAL A 72 -0.03 -5.15 -1.61
C VAL A 72 -0.55 -5.19 -0.18
N VAL A 73 -1.23 -6.27 0.18
CA VAL A 73 -1.80 -6.40 1.52
C VAL A 73 -0.94 -7.38 2.30
N ASP A 74 -0.52 -6.96 3.48
CA ASP A 74 0.32 -7.78 4.32
C ASP A 74 -0.41 -7.96 5.65
N ILE A 75 -0.76 -9.18 5.99
CA ILE A 75 -1.46 -9.45 7.22
C ILE A 75 -0.44 -9.91 8.23
N THR A 76 -0.14 -9.07 9.18
CA THR A 76 0.94 -9.32 10.12
C THR A 76 0.48 -9.76 11.49
N GLY A 77 -0.83 -9.76 11.70
CA GLY A 77 -1.32 -10.08 13.02
C GLY A 77 -1.10 -8.96 14.01
N PRO A 78 -1.45 -9.17 15.25
CA PRO A 78 -1.30 -8.11 16.26
C PRO A 78 0.15 -7.74 16.43
N ILE A 79 0.42 -6.49 16.59
CA ILE A 79 1.77 -6.04 16.83
C ILE A 79 2.09 -6.21 18.29
N ARG A 80 3.20 -6.94 18.60
CA ARG A 80 3.61 -7.16 19.92
C ARG A 80 4.91 -6.67 20.08
N LYS A 81 5.15 -5.83 20.93
CA LYS A 81 6.40 -5.37 21.09
C LYS A 81 7.27 -6.28 21.54
N GLN A 82 6.98 -6.99 22.21
CA GLN A 82 7.80 -7.85 22.74
C GLN A 82 8.44 -8.65 21.98
N SER A 83 8.06 -8.69 21.10
CA SER A 83 8.75 -9.49 20.39
C SER A 83 9.99 -9.39 20.72
N ALA A 84 10.22 -8.68 21.30
CA ALA A 84 11.48 -8.65 21.62
C ALA A 84 11.78 -9.58 22.47
N ARG A 85 11.72 -10.04 22.40
CA ARG A 85 12.22 -10.75 23.04
C ARG A 85 12.74 -10.79 23.37
#